data_f946ec1974e26dc129359c17e0b51cad
#
_entry.id   f946ec1974e26dc129359c17e0b51cad
#
_cell.length_a   1.000
_cell.length_b   1.000
_cell.length_c   1.000
_cell.angle_alpha   90.00
_cell.angle_beta   90.00
_cell.angle_gamma   90.00
#
_symmetry.space_group_name_H-M   'P 1'
#
loop_
_entity.id
_entity.type
_entity.pdbx_description
1 polymer ?
#
loop_
_entity_poly.entity_id
_entity_poly.type
_entity_poly.pdbx_seq_one_letter_code
_entity_poly.pdbx_strand_id
1 'polypeptide(L)'
;MYLKIYIFRHGQTYYNKLHRFTGWKDSKLTPRGIQDAKKIANRLKNKKFEAAFQTRLSRSKDTLKYVLKNHPECKKIITDDRMIERSYGNLQGNSHKTIIKKFGKKQFDIWHRSYNTPSPKGESIKMVEKRVNLFIKDLIKFMKKNKVNVAISAHGNSMRPFRKYFEELTIKQMMQLENPYDNYFEYKIKV
;
A
#
# COMPACT_ATOMS: atom_id res chain seq x y z
N MET A 1 -27.57 2.27 3.52
CA MET A 1 -26.44 2.77 4.35
C MET A 1 -25.14 2.57 3.59
N TYR A 2 -24.13 3.44 3.78
CA TYR A 2 -22.82 3.29 3.17
C TYR A 2 -21.77 3.14 4.25
N LEU A 3 -20.84 2.19 4.04
CA LEU A 3 -19.62 2.06 4.84
C LEU A 3 -18.43 2.62 4.05
N LYS A 4 -17.43 3.13 4.76
CA LYS A 4 -16.30 3.84 4.17
C LYS A 4 -14.99 3.11 4.36
N ILE A 5 -14.14 3.17 3.34
CA ILE A 5 -12.77 2.69 3.35
C ILE A 5 -11.85 3.90 3.18
N TYR A 6 -10.87 4.05 4.06
CA TYR A 6 -9.82 5.05 3.99
C TYR A 6 -8.49 4.35 3.77
N ILE A 7 -7.96 4.38 2.55
CA ILE A 7 -6.69 3.74 2.23
C ILE A 7 -5.59 4.76 1.96
N PHE A 8 -4.41 4.54 2.52
CA PHE A 8 -3.25 5.41 2.36
C PHE A 8 -1.96 4.60 2.27
N ARG A 9 -0.98 5.20 1.61
CA ARG A 9 0.38 4.67 1.53
C ARG A 9 1.14 5.02 2.80
N HIS A 10 2.02 4.11 3.25
CA HIS A 10 3.00 4.44 4.29
C HIS A 10 3.87 5.64 3.91
N GLY A 11 4.37 6.41 4.87
CA GLY A 11 5.28 7.52 4.68
C GLY A 11 6.60 7.12 4.01
N GLN A 12 7.37 8.09 3.51
CA GLN A 12 8.66 7.84 2.86
C GLN A 12 9.61 7.05 3.78
N THR A 13 10.27 6.03 3.23
CA THR A 13 11.32 5.25 3.93
C THR A 13 12.71 5.60 3.43
N TYR A 14 13.76 5.17 4.17
CA TYR A 14 15.14 5.33 3.72
C TYR A 14 15.41 4.65 2.38
N TYR A 15 14.82 3.46 2.11
CA TYR A 15 14.96 2.81 0.82
C TYR A 15 14.29 3.59 -0.31
N ASN A 16 13.13 4.22 -0.05
CA ASN A 16 12.53 5.11 -1.02
C ASN A 16 13.44 6.32 -1.33
N LYS A 17 13.98 6.98 -0.28
CA LYS A 17 14.90 8.11 -0.41
C LYS A 17 16.16 7.76 -1.19
N LEU A 18 16.67 6.55 -1.01
CA LEU A 18 17.90 6.05 -1.65
C LEU A 18 17.64 5.34 -2.99
N HIS A 19 16.40 5.41 -3.52
CA HIS A 19 16.01 4.73 -4.75
C HIS A 19 16.43 3.25 -4.79
N ARG A 20 16.13 2.51 -3.70
CA ARG A 20 16.36 1.07 -3.60
C ARG A 20 15.07 0.29 -3.79
N PHE A 21 15.17 -0.89 -4.38
CA PHE A 21 14.07 -1.86 -4.40
C PHE A 21 13.77 -2.33 -2.98
N THR A 22 12.64 -1.87 -2.41
CA THR A 22 12.28 -2.20 -1.04
C THR A 22 11.60 -3.57 -0.94
N GLY A 23 10.48 -3.73 -1.63
CA GLY A 23 9.69 -4.96 -1.60
C GLY A 23 9.32 -5.38 -0.17
N TRP A 24 9.63 -6.63 0.17
CA TRP A 24 9.38 -7.20 1.49
C TRP A 24 10.50 -6.98 2.51
N LYS A 25 11.63 -6.40 2.11
CA LYS A 25 12.63 -5.93 3.08
C LYS A 25 12.05 -4.78 3.88
N ASP A 26 12.34 -4.76 5.15
CA ASP A 26 11.90 -3.68 6.01
C ASP A 26 12.82 -2.45 5.87
N SER A 27 12.24 -1.28 6.01
CA SER A 27 12.94 0.00 5.94
C SER A 27 12.15 1.03 6.74
N LYS A 28 12.80 1.65 7.71
CA LYS A 28 12.20 2.63 8.62
C LYS A 28 11.77 3.90 7.88
N LEU A 29 10.79 4.59 8.43
CA LEU A 29 10.38 5.91 7.96
C LEU A 29 11.55 6.91 8.12
N THR A 30 11.70 7.79 7.13
CA THR A 30 12.58 8.97 7.26
C THR A 30 11.88 10.04 8.12
N PRO A 31 12.60 11.09 8.58
CA PRO A 31 11.96 12.26 9.21
C PRO A 31 10.84 12.84 8.33
N ARG A 32 11.03 12.90 7.00
CA ARG A 32 9.97 13.28 6.04
C ARG A 32 8.80 12.28 6.07
N GLY A 33 9.09 10.97 6.10
CA GLY A 33 8.05 9.93 6.17
C GLY A 33 7.20 10.00 7.44
N ILE A 34 7.80 10.44 8.56
CA ILE A 34 7.07 10.73 9.79
C ILE A 34 6.14 11.94 9.59
N GLN A 35 6.60 13.00 8.90
CA GLN A 35 5.75 14.14 8.57
C GLN A 35 4.62 13.76 7.60
N ASP A 36 4.90 12.90 6.62
CA ASP A 36 3.87 12.34 5.72
C ASP A 36 2.78 11.63 6.54
N ALA A 37 3.16 10.77 7.49
CA ALA A 37 2.24 10.05 8.37
C ALA A 37 1.40 11.00 9.25
N LYS A 38 2.01 12.08 9.77
CA LYS A 38 1.31 13.12 10.54
C LYS A 38 0.30 13.90 9.67
N LYS A 39 0.63 14.17 8.41
CA LYS A 39 -0.30 14.81 7.47
C LYS A 39 -1.51 13.92 7.19
N ILE A 40 -1.31 12.61 6.97
CA ILE A 40 -2.40 11.65 6.82
C ILE A 40 -3.28 11.65 8.08
N ALA A 41 -2.66 11.58 9.27
CA ALA A 41 -3.37 11.61 10.55
C ALA A 41 -4.25 12.87 10.70
N ASN A 42 -3.71 14.05 10.33
CA ASN A 42 -4.47 15.29 10.36
C ASN A 42 -5.64 15.32 9.35
N ARG A 43 -5.44 14.78 8.13
CA ARG A 43 -6.49 14.69 7.11
C ARG A 43 -7.62 13.73 7.51
N LEU A 44 -7.30 12.69 8.28
CA LEU A 44 -8.25 11.67 8.74
C LEU A 44 -8.89 12.01 10.09
N LYS A 45 -8.42 12.99 10.85
CA LYS A 45 -8.83 13.27 12.24
C LYS A 45 -10.35 13.36 12.49
N ASN A 46 -11.12 13.83 11.48
CA ASN A 46 -12.57 13.96 11.55
C ASN A 46 -13.32 12.83 10.82
N LYS A 47 -12.60 11.77 10.39
CA LYS A 47 -13.20 10.57 9.80
C LYS A 47 -13.35 9.51 10.86
N LYS A 48 -14.42 8.74 10.83
CA LYS A 48 -14.66 7.66 11.82
C LYS A 48 -14.41 6.30 11.15
N PHE A 49 -13.63 5.46 11.82
CA PHE A 49 -13.45 4.06 11.46
C PHE A 49 -13.15 3.22 12.72
N GLU A 50 -13.76 2.08 12.81
CA GLU A 50 -13.75 1.22 14.01
C GLU A 50 -12.71 0.08 13.89
N ALA A 51 -12.23 -0.17 12.68
CA ALA A 51 -11.19 -1.16 12.44
C ALA A 51 -10.11 -0.62 11.49
N ALA A 52 -8.90 -1.12 11.63
CA ALA A 52 -7.78 -0.76 10.76
C ALA A 52 -7.02 -2.00 10.28
N PHE A 53 -6.48 -1.91 9.08
CA PHE A 53 -5.63 -2.94 8.47
C PHE A 53 -4.23 -2.39 8.25
N GLN A 54 -3.25 -3.24 8.49
CA GLN A 54 -1.83 -2.98 8.25
C GLN A 54 -1.16 -4.24 7.70
N THR A 55 0.08 -4.12 7.26
CA THR A 55 0.92 -5.27 6.91
C THR A 55 1.96 -5.52 7.99
N ARG A 56 2.69 -6.65 7.92
CA ARG A 56 3.76 -6.96 8.87
C ARG A 56 4.92 -5.95 8.85
N LEU A 57 5.09 -5.17 7.76
CA LEU A 57 6.23 -4.28 7.58
C LEU A 57 6.13 -3.04 8.49
N SER A 58 7.27 -2.66 9.12
CA SER A 58 7.32 -1.57 10.11
C SER A 58 6.77 -0.26 9.55
N ARG A 59 7.10 0.09 8.32
CA ARG A 59 6.62 1.33 7.67
C ARG A 59 5.10 1.45 7.60
N SER A 60 4.38 0.32 7.39
CA SER A 60 2.93 0.28 7.42
C SER A 60 2.40 0.48 8.84
N LYS A 61 2.95 -0.26 9.80
CA LYS A 61 2.60 -0.17 11.22
C LYS A 61 2.87 1.20 11.79
N ASP A 62 4.05 1.75 11.54
CA ASP A 62 4.46 3.05 12.07
C ASP A 62 3.61 4.19 11.51
N THR A 63 3.26 4.14 10.21
CA THR A 63 2.36 5.13 9.61
C THR A 63 0.97 5.04 10.24
N LEU A 64 0.40 3.84 10.37
CA LEU A 64 -0.90 3.63 11.00
C LEU A 64 -0.91 4.11 12.46
N LYS A 65 0.18 3.88 13.21
CA LYS A 65 0.30 4.34 14.61
C LYS A 65 0.11 5.86 14.76
N TYR A 66 0.60 6.67 13.81
CA TYR A 66 0.34 8.12 13.82
C TYR A 66 -1.13 8.44 13.57
N VAL A 67 -1.77 7.74 12.64
CA VAL A 67 -3.18 7.93 12.32
C VAL A 67 -4.05 7.58 13.53
N LEU A 68 -3.79 6.46 14.17
CA LEU A 68 -4.58 5.96 15.31
C LEU A 68 -4.53 6.85 16.56
N LYS A 69 -3.58 7.77 16.67
CA LYS A 69 -3.55 8.72 17.80
C LYS A 69 -4.83 9.58 17.92
N ASN A 70 -5.50 9.81 16.80
CA ASN A 70 -6.73 10.60 16.73
C ASN A 70 -8.00 9.73 16.65
N HIS A 71 -7.88 8.40 16.78
CA HIS A 71 -8.97 7.45 16.55
C HIS A 71 -9.12 6.44 17.69
N PRO A 72 -9.50 6.90 18.90
CA PRO A 72 -9.70 6.01 20.06
C PRO A 72 -10.84 5.01 19.84
N GLU A 73 -11.75 5.27 18.88
CA GLU A 73 -12.82 4.37 18.47
C GLU A 73 -12.32 3.14 17.70
N CYS A 74 -11.14 3.21 17.10
CA CYS A 74 -10.54 2.09 16.35
C CYS A 74 -9.95 1.05 17.32
N LYS A 75 -10.76 0.08 17.71
CA LYS A 75 -10.37 -0.97 18.67
C LYS A 75 -9.80 -2.22 18.02
N LYS A 76 -9.95 -2.39 16.70
CA LYS A 76 -9.53 -3.60 16.01
C LYS A 76 -8.46 -3.29 14.97
N ILE A 77 -7.25 -3.78 15.20
CA ILE A 77 -6.12 -3.68 14.25
C ILE A 77 -5.83 -5.07 13.73
N ILE A 78 -5.86 -5.22 12.40
CA ILE A 78 -5.68 -6.51 11.71
C ILE A 78 -4.44 -6.41 10.82
N THR A 79 -3.54 -7.38 10.93
CA THR A 79 -2.41 -7.52 10.02
C THR A 79 -2.80 -8.48 8.90
N ASP A 80 -2.79 -7.98 7.65
CA ASP A 80 -3.09 -8.78 6.46
C ASP A 80 -2.09 -8.51 5.35
N ASP A 81 -1.21 -9.48 5.11
CA ASP A 81 -0.13 -9.35 4.14
C ASP A 81 -0.57 -9.51 2.68
N ARG A 82 -1.85 -9.74 2.40
CA ARG A 82 -2.38 -9.61 1.03
C ARG A 82 -2.28 -8.17 0.52
N MET A 83 -2.17 -7.18 1.45
CA MET A 83 -1.90 -5.77 1.12
C MET A 83 -0.42 -5.37 1.23
N ILE A 84 0.50 -6.33 1.43
CA ILE A 84 1.95 -6.06 1.48
C ILE A 84 2.46 -5.53 0.13
N GLU A 85 3.60 -4.84 0.15
CA GLU A 85 4.28 -4.36 -1.06
C GLU A 85 4.58 -5.50 -2.04
N ARG A 86 4.72 -5.18 -3.33
CA ARG A 86 5.22 -6.11 -4.34
C ARG A 86 6.61 -6.62 -3.93
N SER A 87 6.78 -7.94 -3.93
CA SER A 87 8.11 -8.53 -3.77
C SER A 87 8.95 -8.28 -5.02
N TYR A 88 10.15 -7.74 -4.82
CA TYR A 88 11.15 -7.61 -5.89
C TYR A 88 12.20 -8.74 -5.85
N GLY A 89 12.00 -9.77 -5.02
CA GLY A 89 12.85 -10.95 -4.94
C GLY A 89 14.34 -10.59 -4.79
N ASN A 90 15.17 -11.09 -5.69
CA ASN A 90 16.63 -10.89 -5.67
C ASN A 90 17.07 -9.42 -5.88
N LEU A 91 16.17 -8.54 -6.33
CA LEU A 91 16.50 -7.12 -6.49
C LEU A 91 16.41 -6.34 -5.18
N GLN A 92 15.74 -6.87 -4.17
CA GLN A 92 15.48 -6.18 -2.91
C GLN A 92 16.77 -5.76 -2.19
N GLY A 93 16.84 -4.47 -1.81
CA GLY A 93 17.99 -3.85 -1.17
C GLY A 93 18.99 -3.24 -2.15
N ASN A 94 18.97 -3.62 -3.42
CA ASN A 94 19.82 -3.01 -4.45
C ASN A 94 19.30 -1.64 -4.87
N SER A 95 20.20 -0.71 -5.20
CA SER A 95 19.81 0.56 -5.79
C SER A 95 19.38 0.38 -7.25
N HIS A 96 18.48 1.26 -7.72
CA HIS A 96 18.09 1.29 -9.12
C HIS A 96 19.32 1.44 -10.04
N LYS A 97 20.27 2.32 -9.65
CA LYS A 97 21.53 2.54 -10.38
C LYS A 97 22.36 1.27 -10.51
N THR A 98 22.49 0.48 -9.43
CA THR A 98 23.21 -0.80 -9.45
C THR A 98 22.58 -1.79 -10.41
N ILE A 99 21.25 -1.92 -10.39
CA ILE A 99 20.55 -2.85 -11.28
C ILE A 99 20.64 -2.41 -12.74
N ILE A 100 20.51 -1.11 -13.02
CA ILE A 100 20.67 -0.57 -14.38
C ILE A 100 22.10 -0.84 -14.90
N LYS A 101 23.13 -0.60 -14.06
CA LYS A 101 24.53 -0.87 -14.44
C LYS A 101 24.76 -2.34 -14.75
N LYS A 102 24.14 -3.26 -13.98
CA LYS A 102 24.37 -4.70 -14.12
C LYS A 102 23.57 -5.35 -15.26
N PHE A 103 22.33 -4.92 -15.48
CA PHE A 103 21.38 -5.61 -16.37
C PHE A 103 20.86 -4.73 -17.51
N GLY A 104 21.25 -3.46 -17.55
CA GLY A 104 20.78 -2.50 -18.54
C GLY A 104 19.41 -1.88 -18.21
N LYS A 105 19.15 -0.71 -18.80
CA LYS A 105 17.92 0.07 -18.56
C LYS A 105 16.66 -0.68 -19.01
N LYS A 106 16.71 -1.36 -20.16
CA LYS A 106 15.58 -2.12 -20.70
C LYS A 106 15.10 -3.22 -19.74
N GLN A 107 16.06 -4.01 -19.22
CA GLN A 107 15.74 -5.08 -18.27
C GLN A 107 15.24 -4.53 -16.93
N PHE A 108 15.85 -3.42 -16.45
CA PHE A 108 15.36 -2.71 -15.27
C PHE A 108 13.90 -2.28 -15.44
N ASP A 109 13.54 -1.67 -16.57
CA ASP A 109 12.17 -1.20 -16.82
C ASP A 109 11.16 -2.37 -16.85
N ILE A 110 11.54 -3.50 -17.46
CA ILE A 110 10.72 -4.71 -17.45
C ILE A 110 10.45 -5.16 -16.01
N TRP A 111 11.47 -5.33 -15.19
CA TRP A 111 11.29 -5.77 -13.79
C TRP A 111 10.59 -4.73 -12.91
N HIS A 112 10.77 -3.45 -13.20
CA HIS A 112 10.21 -2.36 -12.40
C HIS A 112 8.77 -2.00 -12.81
N ARG A 113 8.44 -2.06 -14.10
CA ARG A 113 7.20 -1.48 -14.66
C ARG A 113 6.29 -2.48 -15.37
N SER A 114 6.69 -3.73 -15.61
CA SER A 114 5.81 -4.69 -16.30
C SER A 114 4.68 -5.18 -15.40
N TYR A 115 3.49 -5.28 -16.01
CA TYR A 115 2.33 -5.89 -15.35
C TYR A 115 2.49 -7.41 -15.21
N ASN A 116 2.97 -8.08 -16.27
CA ASN A 116 3.04 -9.55 -16.33
C ASN A 116 4.36 -10.14 -15.85
N THR A 117 5.49 -9.44 -16.06
CA THR A 117 6.82 -10.00 -15.83
C THR A 117 7.29 -9.76 -14.41
N PRO A 118 7.53 -10.81 -13.60
CA PRO A 118 8.11 -10.66 -12.27
C PRO A 118 9.61 -10.37 -12.35
N SER A 119 10.15 -9.75 -11.31
CA SER A 119 11.59 -9.76 -11.06
C SER A 119 12.04 -11.17 -10.61
N PRO A 120 13.34 -11.52 -10.72
CA PRO A 120 13.84 -12.85 -10.31
C PRO A 120 13.47 -13.18 -8.86
N LYS A 121 12.75 -14.28 -8.64
CA LYS A 121 12.17 -14.71 -7.35
C LYS A 121 11.23 -13.67 -6.69
N GLY A 122 10.68 -12.74 -7.47
CA GLY A 122 9.73 -11.73 -7.01
C GLY A 122 8.33 -11.92 -7.59
N GLU A 123 7.49 -10.90 -7.43
CA GLU A 123 6.13 -10.85 -7.95
C GLU A 123 6.03 -9.96 -9.20
N SER A 124 5.11 -10.28 -10.10
CA SER A 124 4.55 -9.33 -11.07
C SER A 124 3.42 -8.51 -10.43
N ILE A 125 3.02 -7.40 -11.06
CA ILE A 125 1.84 -6.64 -10.61
C ILE A 125 0.57 -7.50 -10.74
N LYS A 126 0.48 -8.37 -11.74
CA LYS A 126 -0.63 -9.33 -11.89
C LYS A 126 -0.76 -10.28 -10.68
N MET A 127 0.37 -10.74 -10.12
CA MET A 127 0.36 -11.57 -8.90
C MET A 127 -0.10 -10.75 -7.68
N VAL A 128 0.34 -9.51 -7.55
CA VAL A 128 -0.12 -8.59 -6.51
C VAL A 128 -1.63 -8.35 -6.64
N GLU A 129 -2.13 -8.10 -7.84
CA GLU A 129 -3.56 -7.90 -8.10
C GLU A 129 -4.39 -9.11 -7.67
N LYS A 130 -3.92 -10.33 -7.96
CA LYS A 130 -4.61 -11.56 -7.54
C LYS A 130 -4.84 -11.59 -6.02
N ARG A 131 -3.79 -11.35 -5.21
CA ARG A 131 -3.92 -11.38 -3.74
C ARG A 131 -4.70 -10.20 -3.18
N VAL A 132 -4.60 -9.03 -3.79
CA VAL A 132 -5.36 -7.83 -3.39
C VAL A 132 -6.85 -8.02 -3.66
N ASN A 133 -7.23 -8.63 -4.79
CA ASN A 133 -8.64 -8.92 -5.08
C ASN A 133 -9.25 -9.90 -4.07
N LEU A 134 -8.49 -10.88 -3.58
CA LEU A 134 -8.93 -11.76 -2.48
C LEU A 134 -9.11 -10.98 -1.17
N PHE A 135 -8.18 -10.07 -0.86
CA PHE A 135 -8.31 -9.18 0.29
C PHE A 135 -9.58 -8.33 0.20
N ILE A 136 -9.85 -7.69 -0.94
CA ILE A 136 -11.04 -6.83 -1.15
C ILE A 136 -12.33 -7.62 -0.91
N LYS A 137 -12.43 -8.85 -1.44
CA LYS A 137 -13.60 -9.73 -1.22
C LYS A 137 -13.88 -9.94 0.27
N ASP A 138 -12.84 -10.28 1.02
CA ASP A 138 -12.98 -10.56 2.46
C ASP A 138 -13.16 -9.29 3.27
N LEU A 139 -12.51 -8.18 2.88
CA LEU A 139 -12.71 -6.86 3.46
C LEU A 139 -14.18 -6.43 3.39
N ILE A 140 -14.79 -6.54 2.22
CA ILE A 140 -16.21 -6.17 2.02
C ILE A 140 -17.13 -7.03 2.90
N LYS A 141 -16.89 -8.35 2.96
CA LYS A 141 -17.63 -9.25 3.85
C LYS A 141 -17.47 -8.86 5.32
N PHE A 142 -16.23 -8.60 5.75
CA PHE A 142 -15.91 -8.17 7.10
C PHE A 142 -16.64 -6.87 7.48
N MET A 143 -16.57 -5.85 6.61
CA MET A 143 -17.21 -4.56 6.83
C MET A 143 -18.74 -4.69 6.93
N LYS A 144 -19.37 -5.43 6.01
CA LYS A 144 -20.83 -5.66 6.01
C LYS A 144 -21.29 -6.41 7.26
N LYS A 145 -20.57 -7.48 7.65
CA LYS A 145 -20.90 -8.27 8.83
C LYS A 145 -20.81 -7.46 10.14
N ASN A 146 -19.76 -6.64 10.27
CA ASN A 146 -19.49 -5.88 11.49
C ASN A 146 -20.08 -4.46 11.47
N LYS A 147 -20.61 -3.99 10.34
CA LYS A 147 -21.14 -2.62 10.12
C LYS A 147 -20.13 -1.53 10.49
N VAL A 148 -18.85 -1.70 10.08
CA VAL A 148 -17.73 -0.82 10.43
C VAL A 148 -17.13 -0.15 9.21
N ASN A 149 -16.66 1.09 9.39
CA ASN A 149 -15.71 1.73 8.47
C ASN A 149 -14.30 1.24 8.77
N VAL A 150 -13.41 1.33 7.79
CA VAL A 150 -12.04 0.84 7.93
C VAL A 150 -11.00 1.82 7.43
N ALA A 151 -9.83 1.83 8.07
CA ALA A 151 -8.61 2.45 7.57
C ALA A 151 -7.62 1.37 7.12
N ILE A 152 -6.83 1.62 6.06
CA ILE A 152 -5.86 0.66 5.52
C ILE A 152 -4.54 1.37 5.28
N SER A 153 -3.50 0.98 6.02
CA SER A 153 -2.12 1.41 5.78
C SER A 153 -1.44 0.41 4.85
N ALA A 154 -1.25 0.81 3.59
CA ALA A 154 -0.79 -0.05 2.50
C ALA A 154 0.50 0.45 1.83
N HIS A 155 0.80 -0.08 0.65
CA HIS A 155 2.03 0.16 -0.11
C HIS A 155 1.73 0.57 -1.55
N GLY A 156 2.71 1.20 -2.20
CA GLY A 156 2.52 1.77 -3.53
C GLY A 156 1.97 0.79 -4.57
N ASN A 157 2.54 -0.41 -4.66
CA ASN A 157 2.09 -1.39 -5.65
C ASN A 157 0.86 -2.19 -5.24
N SER A 158 0.58 -2.37 -3.94
CA SER A 158 -0.67 -3.02 -3.52
C SER A 158 -1.88 -2.08 -3.61
N MET A 159 -1.67 -0.77 -3.47
CA MET A 159 -2.73 0.22 -3.67
C MET A 159 -3.18 0.32 -5.14
N ARG A 160 -2.31 0.04 -6.12
CA ARG A 160 -2.68 0.11 -7.55
C ARG A 160 -3.85 -0.81 -7.90
N PRO A 161 -3.81 -2.13 -7.66
CA PRO A 161 -4.94 -3.01 -7.93
C PRO A 161 -6.14 -2.75 -7.00
N PHE A 162 -5.91 -2.29 -5.76
CA PHE A 162 -6.98 -1.88 -4.88
C PHE A 162 -7.77 -0.71 -5.48
N ARG A 163 -7.09 0.32 -5.94
CA ARG A 163 -7.68 1.47 -6.63
C ARG A 163 -8.32 1.08 -7.95
N LYS A 164 -7.68 0.19 -8.73
CA LYS A 164 -8.27 -0.33 -9.96
C LYS A 164 -9.67 -0.92 -9.72
N TYR A 165 -9.84 -1.69 -8.66
CA TYR A 165 -11.13 -2.31 -8.33
C TYR A 165 -12.22 -1.26 -8.05
N PHE A 166 -11.94 -0.28 -7.19
CA PHE A 166 -12.93 0.71 -6.77
C PHE A 166 -13.14 1.86 -7.77
N GLU A 167 -12.16 2.16 -8.59
CA GLU A 167 -12.20 3.21 -9.61
C GLU A 167 -12.49 2.64 -11.02
N GLU A 168 -12.76 1.33 -11.14
CA GLU A 168 -13.08 0.61 -12.38
C GLU A 168 -12.06 0.85 -13.51
N LEU A 169 -10.77 0.88 -13.17
CA LEU A 169 -9.71 1.24 -14.11
C LEU A 169 -9.31 0.06 -15.01
N THR A 170 -8.85 0.38 -16.19
CA THR A 170 -8.11 -0.56 -17.03
C THR A 170 -6.72 -0.87 -16.44
N ILE A 171 -6.07 -1.95 -16.90
CA ILE A 171 -4.69 -2.28 -16.50
C ILE A 171 -3.75 -1.12 -16.84
N LYS A 172 -3.89 -0.50 -18.01
CA LYS A 172 -3.07 0.63 -18.45
C LYS A 172 -3.19 1.81 -17.48
N GLN A 173 -4.40 2.20 -17.12
CA GLN A 173 -4.67 3.27 -16.15
C GLN A 173 -4.11 2.92 -14.76
N MET A 174 -4.34 1.70 -14.27
CA MET A 174 -3.79 1.23 -13.01
C MET A 174 -2.26 1.34 -12.95
N MET A 175 -1.57 0.98 -14.04
CA MET A 175 -0.10 1.04 -14.09
C MET A 175 0.44 2.46 -14.06
N GLN A 176 -0.35 3.47 -14.41
CA GLN A 176 0.01 4.88 -14.40
C GLN A 176 -0.32 5.59 -13.07
N LEU A 177 -1.03 4.92 -12.14
CA LEU A 177 -1.42 5.52 -10.88
C LEU A 177 -0.22 5.98 -10.05
N GLU A 178 -0.33 7.17 -9.48
CA GLU A 178 0.53 7.67 -8.43
C GLU A 178 -0.16 7.52 -7.07
N ASN A 179 0.59 7.08 -6.06
CA ASN A 179 0.12 6.93 -4.69
C ASN A 179 0.99 7.80 -3.78
N PRO A 180 0.54 9.03 -3.45
CA PRO A 180 1.30 9.97 -2.63
C PRO A 180 1.50 9.44 -1.21
N TYR A 181 2.56 9.93 -0.52
CA TYR A 181 2.89 9.53 0.85
C TYR A 181 2.07 10.26 1.92
N ASP A 182 1.42 11.36 1.56
CA ASP A 182 0.83 12.31 2.51
C ASP A 182 -0.67 12.53 2.29
N ASN A 183 -1.32 11.63 1.55
CA ASN A 183 -2.75 11.68 1.26
C ASN A 183 -3.39 10.29 1.40
N TYR A 184 -4.72 10.27 1.38
CA TYR A 184 -5.52 9.05 1.41
C TYR A 184 -6.59 9.08 0.30
N PHE A 185 -7.17 7.89 0.03
CA PHE A 185 -8.32 7.72 -0.87
C PHE A 185 -9.51 7.21 -0.06
N GLU A 186 -10.70 7.71 -0.37
CA GLU A 186 -11.95 7.31 0.28
C GLU A 186 -12.83 6.57 -0.72
N TYR A 187 -13.30 5.38 -0.33
CA TYR A 187 -14.27 4.61 -1.11
C TYR A 187 -15.48 4.29 -0.25
N LYS A 188 -16.62 4.07 -0.90
CA LYS A 188 -17.89 3.73 -0.25
C LYS A 188 -18.39 2.40 -0.76
N ILE A 189 -18.87 1.56 0.14
CA ILE A 189 -19.58 0.32 -0.20
C ILE A 189 -21.02 0.39 0.28
N LYS A 190 -21.96 -0.04 -0.58
CA LYS A 190 -23.38 -0.13 -0.20
C LYS A 190 -23.61 -1.38 0.65
N VAL A 191 -24.34 -1.24 1.74
CA VAL A 191 -24.72 -2.33 2.66
C VAL A 191 -26.17 -2.67 2.46
#